data_b7a235690f30953719d3e657f2e95c48
#
_entry.id   b7a235690f30953719d3e657f2e95c48
#
_cell.length_a   1.000
_cell.length_b   1.000
_cell.length_c   1.000
_cell.angle_alpha   90.00
_cell.angle_beta   90.00
_cell.angle_gamma   90.00
#
_symmetry.space_group_name_H-M   'P 1'
#
loop_
_entity.id
_entity.type
_entity.pdbx_description
1 polymer ?
#
loop_
_entity_poly.entity_id
_entity_poly.type
_entity_poly.pdbx_seq_one_letter_code
_entity_poly.pdbx_strand_id
1 'polypeptide(L)'
;MSAVDPSLYEEIIVESTDGSKTVNIAAGVVMIDYYEDIISPTITVKIQVINDGGTIEGDDGHLQTIYNGLPLRGGERVKLKIAGNTNSNPGLDFASDTEKYLFVSSITNVISKTENESFTLNLVSREAITNETTRVGRKFSTSSKISESVKKIIKDKKYLNTKKNISCDETQNKYGFIGNMRKPFTVLTWLASKGVPAGTKKSSGTAGYFFYETKSGYKFRSIDSMISGKPYRQKYEFTEVIQKGPGTDYKIIDYNTNQNQDLLGNLQRGTYCSQRIFFNPYTFEYTDPAKGLFKLEDYRNNTENLGKDIVLPKINP
;
A
#
# COMPACT_ATOMS: atom_id res chain seq x y z
N MET A 1 0.03 14.31 24.15
CA MET A 1 -0.04 12.84 24.30
C MET A 1 -1.46 12.50 24.68
N SER A 2 -2.09 11.63 23.93
CA SER A 2 -3.41 11.11 24.31
C SER A 2 -3.31 10.51 25.70
N ALA A 3 -4.29 10.76 26.55
CA ALA A 3 -4.37 10.18 27.89
C ALA A 3 -4.91 8.75 27.85
N VAL A 4 -4.77 8.11 26.74
CA VAL A 4 -5.27 6.77 26.46
C VAL A 4 -4.19 5.77 26.86
N ASP A 5 -4.59 4.63 27.36
CA ASP A 5 -3.69 3.55 27.71
C ASP A 5 -2.80 3.16 26.51
N PRO A 6 -1.56 2.75 26.75
CA PRO A 6 -0.68 2.30 25.68
C PRO A 6 -1.27 1.07 24.97
N SER A 7 -0.96 0.91 23.68
CA SER A 7 -1.29 -0.31 22.94
C SER A 7 -0.58 -1.52 23.56
N LEU A 8 -1.25 -2.67 23.56
CA LEU A 8 -0.68 -3.90 24.13
C LEU A 8 -0.11 -4.76 22.98
N TYR A 9 1.14 -5.13 23.09
CA TYR A 9 1.77 -6.15 22.23
C TYR A 9 1.33 -7.54 22.72
N GLU A 10 0.31 -8.10 22.06
CA GLU A 10 -0.23 -9.41 22.45
C GLU A 10 0.66 -10.55 21.99
N GLU A 11 1.13 -10.49 20.75
CA GLU A 11 1.89 -11.55 20.13
C GLU A 11 2.86 -10.98 19.10
N ILE A 12 4.16 -11.19 19.28
CA ILE A 12 5.19 -10.87 18.29
C ILE A 12 6.13 -12.05 18.22
N ILE A 13 5.80 -13.02 17.38
CA ILE A 13 6.52 -14.29 17.27
C ILE A 13 7.26 -14.33 15.94
N VAL A 14 8.55 -14.60 15.99
CA VAL A 14 9.39 -14.88 14.83
C VAL A 14 9.59 -16.40 14.74
N GLU A 15 9.29 -16.95 13.58
CA GLU A 15 9.45 -18.36 13.26
C GLU A 15 10.57 -18.51 12.22
N SER A 16 11.54 -19.40 12.50
CA SER A 16 12.64 -19.69 11.58
C SER A 16 12.13 -20.12 10.19
N THR A 17 12.95 -19.97 9.17
CA THR A 17 12.58 -20.27 7.77
C THR A 17 12.14 -21.72 7.58
N ASP A 18 12.72 -22.65 8.32
CA ASP A 18 12.38 -24.07 8.31
C ASP A 18 11.23 -24.44 9.26
N GLY A 19 10.77 -23.50 10.08
CA GLY A 19 9.71 -23.71 11.06
C GLY A 19 10.12 -24.50 12.30
N SER A 20 11.40 -24.78 12.48
CA SER A 20 11.90 -25.60 13.60
C SER A 20 11.96 -24.85 14.93
N LYS A 21 12.21 -23.54 14.88
CA LYS A 21 12.36 -22.68 16.06
C LYS A 21 11.40 -21.49 16.00
N THR A 22 10.85 -21.14 17.14
CA THR A 22 9.98 -19.98 17.30
C THR A 22 10.36 -19.19 18.54
N VAL A 23 10.36 -17.87 18.44
CA VAL A 23 10.67 -17.01 19.59
C VAL A 23 9.66 -15.86 19.67
N ASN A 24 9.15 -15.61 20.86
CA ASN A 24 8.39 -14.41 21.15
C ASN A 24 9.36 -13.28 21.51
N ILE A 25 9.39 -12.25 20.67
CA ILE A 25 10.28 -11.10 20.85
C ILE A 25 9.59 -9.89 21.49
N ALA A 26 8.33 -10.01 21.89
CA ALA A 26 7.52 -8.88 22.37
C ALA A 26 8.17 -8.10 23.52
N ALA A 27 8.87 -8.81 24.42
CA ALA A 27 9.54 -8.16 25.57
C ALA A 27 10.73 -7.29 25.18
N GLY A 28 11.40 -7.60 24.05
CA GLY A 28 12.56 -6.87 23.55
C GLY A 28 12.21 -5.79 22.50
N VAL A 29 10.95 -5.64 22.14
CA VAL A 29 10.54 -4.67 21.13
C VAL A 29 10.53 -3.25 21.71
N VAL A 30 11.31 -2.37 21.08
CA VAL A 30 11.41 -0.96 21.44
C VAL A 30 10.46 -0.09 20.62
N MET A 31 10.35 -0.39 19.33
CA MET A 31 9.54 0.39 18.42
C MET A 31 8.99 -0.47 17.29
N ILE A 32 7.75 -0.18 16.91
CA ILE A 32 7.10 -0.75 15.73
C ILE A 32 6.57 0.38 14.86
N ASP A 33 7.03 0.44 13.62
CA ASP A 33 6.50 1.32 12.60
C ASP A 33 5.72 0.50 11.58
N TYR A 34 4.45 0.78 11.43
CA TYR A 34 3.57 0.15 10.44
C TYR A 34 3.17 1.16 9.37
N TYR A 35 3.37 0.81 8.11
CA TYR A 35 3.09 1.68 6.98
C TYR A 35 2.09 1.04 6.01
N GLU A 36 0.99 1.75 5.77
CA GLU A 36 0.11 1.58 4.62
C GLU A 36 0.28 2.80 3.72
N ASP A 37 0.69 2.57 2.48
CA ASP A 37 0.91 3.64 1.51
C ASP A 37 0.07 3.38 0.25
N ILE A 38 -0.73 4.35 -0.13
CA ILE A 38 -1.56 4.30 -1.33
C ILE A 38 -0.74 4.15 -2.63
N ILE A 39 0.52 4.53 -2.60
CA ILE A 39 1.45 4.45 -3.74
C ILE A 39 2.25 3.14 -3.71
N SER A 40 2.33 2.48 -2.56
CA SER A 40 3.05 1.22 -2.40
C SER A 40 2.14 0.00 -2.60
N PRO A 41 2.51 -0.97 -3.43
CA PRO A 41 1.73 -2.18 -3.63
C PRO A 41 1.81 -3.17 -2.47
N THR A 42 2.58 -2.90 -1.42
CA THR A 42 2.73 -3.77 -0.25
C THR A 42 2.82 -2.95 1.03
N ILE A 43 2.29 -3.52 2.12
CA ILE A 43 2.54 -3.00 3.46
C ILE A 43 3.97 -3.26 3.88
N THR A 44 4.50 -2.38 4.71
CA THR A 44 5.83 -2.54 5.34
C THR A 44 5.73 -2.33 6.83
N VAL A 45 6.49 -3.12 7.58
CA VAL A 45 6.60 -2.98 9.04
C VAL A 45 8.06 -3.00 9.43
N LYS A 46 8.45 -2.12 10.34
CA LYS A 46 9.77 -2.12 10.95
C LYS A 46 9.62 -2.43 12.44
N ILE A 47 10.38 -3.37 12.92
CA ILE A 47 10.43 -3.73 14.35
C ILE A 47 11.86 -3.57 14.83
N GLN A 48 12.06 -2.66 15.79
CA GLN A 48 13.34 -2.54 16.48
C GLN A 48 13.33 -3.40 17.72
N VAL A 49 14.34 -4.25 17.84
CA VAL A 49 14.49 -5.21 18.93
C VAL A 49 15.80 -4.96 19.65
N ILE A 50 15.73 -4.98 20.98
CA ILE A 50 16.88 -5.06 21.86
C ILE A 50 16.70 -6.33 22.71
N ASN A 51 17.73 -7.11 22.82
CA ASN A 51 17.73 -8.31 23.61
C ASN A 51 18.98 -8.37 24.49
N ASP A 52 18.77 -8.65 25.77
CA ASP A 52 19.83 -8.81 26.76
C ASP A 52 19.88 -10.28 27.17
N GLY A 53 21.00 -10.94 26.86
CA GLY A 53 21.25 -12.33 27.21
C GLY A 53 20.87 -13.39 26.18
N GLY A 54 21.12 -14.62 26.53
CA GLY A 54 20.74 -15.79 25.72
C GLY A 54 19.26 -16.12 25.91
N THR A 55 18.53 -16.18 24.81
CA THR A 55 17.08 -16.41 24.81
C THR A 55 16.72 -17.76 24.19
N ILE A 56 17.57 -18.28 23.32
CA ILE A 56 17.32 -19.49 22.54
C ILE A 56 18.37 -20.54 22.88
N GLU A 57 17.93 -21.76 23.15
CA GLU A 57 18.82 -22.88 23.28
C GLU A 57 19.36 -23.30 21.92
N GLY A 58 20.68 -23.25 21.77
CA GLY A 58 21.40 -23.71 20.58
C GLY A 58 21.48 -25.26 20.53
N ASP A 59 21.89 -25.76 19.38
CA ASP A 59 22.05 -27.22 19.17
C ASP A 59 23.15 -27.82 20.06
N ASP A 60 24.02 -26.98 20.62
CA ASP A 60 25.09 -27.32 21.58
C ASP A 60 24.65 -27.26 23.05
N GLY A 61 23.37 -26.97 23.31
CA GLY A 61 22.81 -26.82 24.67
C GLY A 61 23.15 -25.48 25.35
N HIS A 62 23.87 -24.56 24.67
CA HIS A 62 24.15 -23.23 25.19
C HIS A 62 23.08 -22.23 24.78
N LEU A 63 22.78 -21.29 25.67
CA LEU A 63 21.86 -20.19 25.36
C LEU A 63 22.52 -19.22 24.37
N GLN A 64 21.84 -18.96 23.27
CA GLN A 64 22.26 -18.06 22.22
C GLN A 64 21.34 -16.83 22.18
N THR A 65 21.84 -15.75 21.60
CA THR A 65 21.04 -14.55 21.31
C THR A 65 19.99 -14.86 20.22
N ILE A 66 18.95 -14.04 20.11
CA ILE A 66 17.87 -14.24 19.13
C ILE A 66 18.43 -14.27 17.71
N TYR A 67 19.33 -13.36 17.39
CA TYR A 67 19.91 -13.24 16.05
C TYR A 67 20.69 -14.51 15.63
N ASN A 68 21.45 -15.07 16.53
CA ASN A 68 22.25 -16.28 16.27
C ASN A 68 21.41 -17.56 16.42
N GLY A 69 20.57 -17.63 17.44
CA GLY A 69 19.78 -18.83 17.77
C GLY A 69 18.66 -19.13 16.78
N LEU A 70 18.08 -18.09 16.13
CA LEU A 70 17.12 -18.24 15.03
C LEU A 70 17.75 -18.29 13.64
N PRO A 71 19.05 -18.32 13.47
CA PRO A 71 19.86 -17.94 12.33
C PRO A 71 19.13 -17.01 11.33
N LEU A 72 18.78 -15.81 11.82
CA LEU A 72 18.04 -14.82 11.06
C LEU A 72 18.78 -14.43 9.76
N ARG A 73 18.17 -14.70 8.61
CA ARG A 73 18.78 -14.45 7.29
C ARG A 73 17.86 -13.74 6.30
N GLY A 74 16.58 -13.60 6.64
CA GLY A 74 15.50 -13.15 5.78
C GLY A 74 14.63 -14.30 5.29
N GLY A 75 13.33 -14.05 5.20
CA GLY A 75 12.32 -15.05 4.85
C GLY A 75 11.62 -15.69 6.06
N GLU A 76 12.05 -15.38 7.28
CA GLU A 76 11.38 -15.82 8.51
C GLU A 76 9.95 -15.27 8.56
N ARG A 77 9.05 -16.08 9.10
CA ARG A 77 7.65 -15.68 9.31
C ARG A 77 7.50 -14.94 10.62
N VAL A 78 6.72 -13.86 10.58
CA VAL A 78 6.42 -13.06 11.77
C VAL A 78 4.92 -12.97 11.97
N LYS A 79 4.47 -13.41 13.15
CA LYS A 79 3.12 -13.22 13.64
C LYS A 79 3.12 -11.94 14.48
N LEU A 80 2.32 -10.97 14.07
CA LEU A 80 2.24 -9.69 14.75
C LEU A 80 0.81 -9.43 15.17
N LYS A 81 0.56 -9.30 16.47
CA LYS A 81 -0.74 -8.91 17.01
C LYS A 81 -0.58 -7.83 18.07
N ILE A 82 -1.21 -6.71 17.82
CA ILE A 82 -1.21 -5.53 18.69
C ILE A 82 -2.65 -5.18 18.97
N ALA A 83 -3.04 -5.20 20.23
CA ALA A 83 -4.36 -4.70 20.63
C ALA A 83 -4.39 -3.17 20.56
N GLY A 84 -5.50 -2.63 20.10
CA GLY A 84 -5.74 -1.20 20.15
C GLY A 84 -5.92 -0.73 21.59
N ASN A 85 -5.58 0.52 21.83
CA ASN A 85 -5.70 1.13 23.15
C ASN A 85 -7.13 1.53 23.53
N THR A 86 -8.06 1.50 22.57
CA THR A 86 -9.48 1.75 22.78
C THR A 86 -10.33 0.94 21.81
N ASN A 87 -11.63 0.81 22.09
CA ASN A 87 -12.60 0.19 21.18
C ASN A 87 -12.72 0.94 19.85
N SER A 88 -12.37 2.22 19.82
CA SER A 88 -12.39 3.07 18.63
C SER A 88 -11.15 2.91 17.76
N ASN A 89 -10.05 2.42 18.33
CA ASN A 89 -8.79 2.22 17.65
C ASN A 89 -8.50 0.73 17.52
N PRO A 90 -8.95 0.10 16.42
CA PRO A 90 -8.70 -1.31 16.21
C PRO A 90 -7.21 -1.56 16.06
N GLY A 91 -6.72 -2.57 16.75
CA GLY A 91 -5.35 -3.01 16.67
C GLY A 91 -4.94 -3.53 15.30
N LEU A 92 -3.76 -4.09 15.25
CA LEU A 92 -3.22 -4.81 14.09
C LEU A 92 -3.24 -6.30 14.38
N ASP A 93 -3.78 -7.09 13.46
CA ASP A 93 -3.79 -8.54 13.56
C ASP A 93 -3.26 -9.18 12.27
N PHE A 94 -2.00 -9.60 12.35
CA PHE A 94 -1.28 -10.37 11.34
C PHE A 94 -0.86 -11.74 11.92
N ALA A 95 -1.52 -12.21 12.97
CA ALA A 95 -1.23 -13.48 13.62
C ALA A 95 -2.37 -14.49 13.50
N SER A 96 -3.62 -14.04 13.49
CA SER A 96 -4.79 -14.93 13.49
C SER A 96 -5.05 -15.63 12.16
N ASP A 97 -4.53 -15.10 11.03
CA ASP A 97 -4.71 -15.65 9.69
C ASP A 97 -3.35 -15.89 9.03
N THR A 98 -3.07 -17.13 8.68
CA THR A 98 -1.79 -17.53 8.05
C THR A 98 -1.49 -16.81 6.75
N GLU A 99 -2.51 -16.38 6.00
CA GLU A 99 -2.34 -15.62 4.76
C GLU A 99 -1.91 -14.17 5.02
N LYS A 100 -2.03 -13.70 6.26
CA LYS A 100 -1.64 -12.35 6.67
C LYS A 100 -0.27 -12.28 7.32
N TYR A 101 0.36 -13.40 7.62
CA TYR A 101 1.68 -13.40 8.23
C TYR A 101 2.64 -12.50 7.44
N LEU A 102 3.48 -11.81 8.19
CA LEU A 102 4.53 -10.99 7.63
C LEU A 102 5.82 -11.81 7.47
N PHE A 103 6.69 -11.35 6.61
CA PHE A 103 7.95 -12.02 6.33
C PHE A 103 9.10 -11.03 6.44
N VAL A 104 10.19 -11.46 7.04
CA VAL A 104 11.42 -10.67 7.11
C VAL A 104 12.00 -10.50 5.71
N SER A 105 12.02 -9.29 5.23
CA SER A 105 12.63 -8.94 3.93
C SER A 105 14.10 -8.58 4.07
N SER A 106 14.46 -7.93 5.16
CA SER A 106 15.86 -7.60 5.49
C SER A 106 16.01 -7.33 6.98
N ILE A 107 17.24 -7.50 7.45
CA ILE A 107 17.63 -7.20 8.82
C ILE A 107 18.71 -6.14 8.75
N THR A 108 18.53 -5.06 9.51
CA THR A 108 19.41 -3.90 9.49
C THR A 108 19.80 -3.48 10.89
N ASN A 109 20.80 -2.62 11.01
CA ASN A 109 21.27 -2.07 12.29
C ASN A 109 21.63 -3.16 13.31
N VAL A 110 22.25 -4.24 12.85
CA VAL A 110 22.65 -5.34 13.71
C VAL A 110 23.86 -4.95 14.54
N ILE A 111 23.69 -4.93 15.86
CA ILE A 111 24.78 -4.80 16.82
C ILE A 111 24.67 -6.03 17.71
N SER A 112 25.66 -6.92 17.62
CA SER A 112 25.71 -8.13 18.43
C SER A 112 26.97 -8.11 19.28
N LYS A 113 26.79 -8.21 20.57
CA LYS A 113 27.86 -8.38 21.57
C LYS A 113 27.62 -9.70 22.29
N THR A 114 28.51 -10.09 23.16
CA THR A 114 28.44 -11.39 23.85
C THR A 114 27.13 -11.58 24.62
N GLU A 115 26.61 -10.53 25.24
CA GLU A 115 25.39 -10.61 26.09
C GLU A 115 24.24 -9.74 25.59
N ASN A 116 24.49 -8.78 24.70
CA ASN A 116 23.48 -7.81 24.26
C ASN A 116 23.45 -7.75 22.76
N GLU A 117 22.26 -7.66 22.20
CA GLU A 117 22.07 -7.45 20.79
C GLU A 117 20.98 -6.43 20.49
N SER A 118 21.10 -5.75 19.39
CA SER A 118 20.03 -4.95 18.82
C SER A 118 19.98 -5.12 17.30
N PHE A 119 18.79 -5.16 16.75
CA PHE A 119 18.59 -5.27 15.32
C PHE A 119 17.24 -4.71 14.91
N THR A 120 17.09 -4.42 13.63
CA THR A 120 15.82 -3.98 13.05
C THR A 120 15.34 -4.99 12.03
N LEU A 121 14.17 -5.56 12.23
CA LEU A 121 13.48 -6.40 11.26
C LEU A 121 12.65 -5.52 10.32
N ASN A 122 12.89 -5.62 9.03
CA ASN A 122 12.04 -5.02 8.02
C ASN A 122 11.14 -6.11 7.44
N LEU A 123 9.84 -5.96 7.59
CA LEU A 123 8.85 -6.96 7.23
C LEU A 123 8.01 -6.49 6.05
N VAL A 124 7.59 -7.46 5.25
CA VAL A 124 6.69 -7.26 4.10
C VAL A 124 5.65 -8.38 4.06
N SER A 125 4.63 -8.21 3.25
CA SER A 125 3.68 -9.30 2.98
C SER A 125 4.30 -10.40 2.11
N ARG A 126 3.76 -11.62 2.17
CA ARG A 126 4.20 -12.76 1.36
C ARG A 126 4.22 -12.42 -0.13
N GLU A 127 3.22 -11.69 -0.59
CA GLU A 127 3.06 -11.33 -1.99
C GLU A 127 4.20 -10.43 -2.50
N ALA A 128 4.83 -9.65 -1.64
CA ALA A 128 6.01 -8.87 -2.02
C ALA A 128 7.18 -9.78 -2.41
N ILE A 129 7.39 -10.87 -1.67
CA ILE A 129 8.41 -11.88 -1.99
C ILE A 129 8.03 -12.63 -3.27
N THR A 130 6.77 -13.05 -3.40
CA THR A 130 6.27 -13.75 -4.59
C THR A 130 6.40 -12.87 -5.84
N ASN A 131 6.20 -11.57 -5.72
CA ASN A 131 6.38 -10.60 -6.81
C ASN A 131 7.80 -10.64 -7.39
N GLU A 132 8.81 -10.85 -6.55
CA GLU A 132 10.21 -10.90 -7.00
C GLU A 132 10.53 -12.18 -7.79
N THR A 133 9.85 -13.27 -7.49
CA THR A 133 10.11 -14.59 -8.09
C THR A 133 9.23 -14.90 -9.29
N THR A 134 8.13 -14.18 -9.48
CA THR A 134 7.15 -14.46 -10.55
C THR A 134 7.19 -13.41 -11.67
N ARG A 135 6.73 -13.81 -12.85
CA ARG A 135 6.68 -12.93 -14.05
C ARG A 135 5.37 -13.11 -14.80
N VAL A 136 4.81 -12.01 -15.27
CA VAL A 136 3.58 -11.99 -16.07
C VAL A 136 3.96 -12.10 -17.54
N GLY A 137 3.91 -13.33 -18.10
CA GLY A 137 4.31 -13.61 -19.48
C GLY A 137 3.16 -13.83 -20.46
N ARG A 138 1.88 -13.76 -20.00
CA ARG A 138 0.73 -14.09 -20.87
C ARG A 138 0.17 -12.87 -21.60
N LYS A 139 -0.58 -13.16 -22.67
CA LYS A 139 -1.46 -12.19 -23.35
C LYS A 139 -2.81 -12.12 -22.61
N PHE A 140 -3.28 -10.91 -22.39
CA PHE A 140 -4.62 -10.59 -21.89
C PHE A 140 -5.49 -10.10 -23.04
N SER A 141 -6.76 -10.53 -23.04
CA SER A 141 -7.68 -10.25 -24.14
C SER A 141 -8.02 -8.76 -24.24
N THR A 142 -8.18 -8.26 -25.46
CA THR A 142 -8.72 -6.92 -25.74
C THR A 142 -10.18 -6.74 -25.33
N SER A 143 -10.91 -7.86 -25.13
CA SER A 143 -12.30 -7.86 -24.67
C SER A 143 -12.45 -7.78 -23.13
N SER A 144 -11.37 -8.01 -22.39
CA SER A 144 -11.42 -8.01 -20.92
C SER A 144 -11.26 -6.61 -20.34
N LYS A 145 -12.02 -6.32 -19.28
CA LYS A 145 -11.83 -5.09 -18.50
C LYS A 145 -10.51 -5.15 -17.72
N ILE A 146 -9.93 -3.99 -17.43
CA ILE A 146 -8.70 -3.90 -16.63
C ILE A 146 -8.91 -4.51 -15.25
N SER A 147 -10.03 -4.22 -14.59
CA SER A 147 -10.36 -4.77 -13.27
C SER A 147 -10.41 -6.30 -13.23
N GLU A 148 -10.83 -6.96 -14.31
CA GLU A 148 -10.80 -8.43 -14.44
C GLU A 148 -9.38 -8.94 -14.56
N SER A 149 -8.55 -8.27 -15.37
CA SER A 149 -7.13 -8.61 -15.54
C SER A 149 -6.36 -8.45 -14.24
N VAL A 150 -6.63 -7.39 -13.48
CA VAL A 150 -6.06 -7.15 -12.15
C VAL A 150 -6.42 -8.28 -11.19
N LYS A 151 -7.71 -8.62 -11.05
CA LYS A 151 -8.16 -9.74 -10.20
C LYS A 151 -7.48 -11.06 -10.58
N LYS A 152 -7.30 -11.29 -11.88
CA LYS A 152 -6.64 -12.48 -12.38
C LYS A 152 -5.16 -12.54 -12.00
N ILE A 153 -4.42 -11.44 -12.14
CA ILE A 153 -2.99 -11.39 -11.76
C ILE A 153 -2.83 -11.60 -10.25
N ILE A 154 -3.74 -11.06 -9.45
CA ILE A 154 -3.65 -11.16 -7.99
C ILE A 154 -3.97 -12.59 -7.51
N LYS A 155 -4.99 -13.25 -8.07
CA LYS A 155 -5.50 -14.55 -7.59
C LYS A 155 -4.88 -15.78 -8.25
N ASP A 156 -4.35 -15.65 -9.47
CA ASP A 156 -3.83 -16.80 -10.21
C ASP A 156 -2.59 -17.38 -9.52
N LYS A 157 -2.60 -18.72 -9.37
CA LYS A 157 -1.48 -19.49 -8.76
C LYS A 157 -0.14 -19.28 -9.45
N LYS A 158 -0.16 -18.88 -10.73
CA LYS A 158 1.05 -18.59 -11.51
C LYS A 158 1.68 -17.24 -11.20
N TYR A 159 0.97 -16.37 -10.45
CA TYR A 159 1.41 -15.01 -10.14
C TYR A 159 1.47 -14.79 -8.62
N LEU A 160 0.66 -13.88 -8.08
CA LEU A 160 0.72 -13.56 -6.66
C LEU A 160 0.04 -14.60 -5.77
N ASN A 161 -0.94 -15.34 -6.29
CA ASN A 161 -1.65 -16.41 -5.57
C ASN A 161 -2.14 -15.97 -4.18
N THR A 162 -2.68 -14.77 -4.08
CA THR A 162 -3.19 -14.28 -2.80
C THR A 162 -4.56 -14.82 -2.49
N LYS A 163 -4.78 -15.18 -1.24
CA LYS A 163 -6.10 -15.49 -0.67
C LYS A 163 -6.68 -14.31 0.12
N LYS A 164 -5.90 -13.25 0.30
CA LYS A 164 -6.38 -12.03 0.96
C LYS A 164 -7.57 -11.43 0.23
N ASN A 165 -8.38 -10.66 0.94
CA ASN A 165 -9.49 -9.93 0.36
C ASN A 165 -9.00 -8.92 -0.69
N ILE A 166 -9.79 -8.77 -1.76
CA ILE A 166 -9.51 -7.83 -2.83
C ILE A 166 -10.71 -6.91 -3.00
N SER A 167 -10.53 -5.63 -2.67
CA SER A 167 -11.50 -4.59 -3.00
C SER A 167 -11.08 -3.97 -4.34
N CYS A 168 -11.85 -4.27 -5.39
CA CYS A 168 -11.50 -3.87 -6.75
C CYS A 168 -12.67 -3.12 -7.37
N ASP A 169 -12.51 -1.83 -7.59
CA ASP A 169 -13.47 -1.01 -8.32
C ASP A 169 -13.48 -1.43 -9.79
N GLU A 170 -14.66 -1.46 -10.38
CA GLU A 170 -14.83 -1.90 -11.76
C GLU A 170 -14.34 -0.82 -12.73
N THR A 171 -13.63 -1.24 -13.80
CA THR A 171 -13.20 -0.33 -14.87
C THR A 171 -14.19 -0.38 -16.04
N GLN A 172 -14.41 0.78 -16.66
CA GLN A 172 -15.25 0.88 -17.85
C GLN A 172 -14.55 0.36 -19.09
N ASN A 173 -13.26 0.70 -19.24
CA ASN A 173 -12.49 0.40 -20.43
C ASN A 173 -11.98 -1.05 -20.46
N LYS A 174 -11.98 -1.60 -21.67
CA LYS A 174 -11.35 -2.86 -22.01
C LYS A 174 -9.92 -2.59 -22.46
N TYR A 175 -8.99 -3.46 -22.09
CA TYR A 175 -7.59 -3.26 -22.43
C TYR A 175 -6.85 -4.59 -22.61
N GLY A 176 -6.40 -4.82 -23.84
CA GLY A 176 -5.56 -5.97 -24.16
C GLY A 176 -4.09 -5.62 -24.06
N PHE A 177 -3.31 -6.51 -23.47
CA PHE A 177 -1.87 -6.31 -23.32
C PHE A 177 -1.13 -7.65 -23.20
N ILE A 178 0.18 -7.58 -23.32
CA ILE A 178 1.10 -8.67 -23.01
C ILE A 178 1.91 -8.25 -21.79
N GLY A 179 2.08 -9.15 -20.84
CA GLY A 179 2.77 -8.83 -19.57
C GLY A 179 4.27 -8.63 -19.71
N ASN A 180 4.87 -8.99 -20.86
CA ASN A 180 6.28 -8.77 -21.21
C ASN A 180 7.27 -9.24 -20.12
N MET A 181 6.96 -10.34 -19.43
CA MET A 181 7.78 -10.91 -18.36
C MET A 181 8.09 -9.93 -17.23
N ARG A 182 7.22 -8.94 -17.03
CA ARG A 182 7.35 -7.99 -15.92
C ARG A 182 6.84 -8.58 -14.61
N LYS A 183 7.33 -8.05 -13.49
CA LYS A 183 6.85 -8.40 -12.14
C LYS A 183 5.37 -8.07 -12.00
N PRO A 184 4.58 -8.88 -11.26
CA PRO A 184 3.15 -8.64 -11.07
C PRO A 184 2.81 -7.23 -10.57
N PHE A 185 3.47 -6.73 -9.52
CA PHE A 185 3.20 -5.39 -8.99
C PHE A 185 3.46 -4.29 -10.02
N THR A 186 4.51 -4.43 -10.82
CA THR A 186 4.80 -3.48 -11.92
C THR A 186 3.68 -3.47 -12.95
N VAL A 187 3.12 -4.64 -13.29
CA VAL A 187 1.99 -4.72 -14.22
C VAL A 187 0.73 -4.12 -13.60
N LEU A 188 0.46 -4.40 -12.33
CA LEU A 188 -0.73 -3.90 -11.61
C LEU A 188 -0.72 -2.37 -11.46
N THR A 189 0.41 -1.78 -11.08
CA THR A 189 0.57 -0.32 -11.00
C THR A 189 0.51 0.34 -12.38
N TRP A 190 1.06 -0.30 -13.40
CA TRP A 190 0.92 0.17 -14.78
C TRP A 190 -0.53 0.11 -15.26
N LEU A 191 -1.28 -0.96 -14.96
CA LEU A 191 -2.70 -1.06 -15.28
C LEU A 191 -3.54 -0.03 -14.52
N ALA A 192 -3.15 0.33 -13.31
CA ALA A 192 -3.80 1.37 -12.53
C ALA A 192 -3.80 2.73 -13.24
N SER A 193 -2.71 3.07 -13.94
CA SER A 193 -2.62 4.31 -14.74
C SER A 193 -3.47 4.30 -16.01
N LYS A 194 -4.03 3.14 -16.41
CA LYS A 194 -4.83 2.96 -17.63
C LYS A 194 -6.33 2.79 -17.33
N GLY A 195 -6.68 2.57 -16.06
CA GLY A 195 -8.06 2.33 -15.65
C GLY A 195 -8.93 3.57 -15.77
N VAL A 196 -10.16 3.40 -16.28
CA VAL A 196 -11.20 4.43 -16.29
C VAL A 196 -12.35 3.91 -15.44
N PRO A 197 -12.84 4.68 -14.44
CA PRO A 197 -13.91 4.25 -13.55
C PRO A 197 -15.20 3.90 -14.29
N ALA A 198 -15.84 2.80 -13.89
CA ALA A 198 -17.17 2.47 -14.35
C ALA A 198 -18.22 3.21 -13.53
N GLY A 199 -19.35 3.57 -14.16
CA GLY A 199 -20.50 4.16 -13.45
C GLY A 199 -20.46 5.68 -13.28
N THR A 200 -19.40 6.35 -13.68
CA THR A 200 -19.38 7.80 -13.81
C THR A 200 -20.14 8.22 -15.08
N LYS A 201 -20.93 9.28 -14.98
CA LYS A 201 -21.58 9.88 -16.17
C LYS A 201 -20.48 10.08 -17.23
N LYS A 202 -20.76 9.73 -18.50
CA LYS A 202 -19.81 9.70 -19.63
C LYS A 202 -18.86 10.91 -19.78
N SER A 203 -19.03 11.93 -18.97
CA SER A 203 -18.33 13.20 -19.07
C SER A 203 -17.52 13.60 -17.83
N SER A 204 -17.55 12.85 -16.73
CA SER A 204 -17.00 13.31 -15.45
C SER A 204 -16.09 12.32 -14.71
N GLY A 205 -15.70 11.21 -15.32
CA GLY A 205 -14.79 10.26 -14.70
C GLY A 205 -13.33 10.66 -14.88
N THR A 206 -12.57 10.61 -13.80
CA THR A 206 -11.11 10.80 -13.84
C THR A 206 -10.45 9.47 -14.15
N ALA A 207 -9.53 9.45 -15.11
CA ALA A 207 -8.69 8.28 -15.30
C ALA A 207 -7.67 8.21 -14.16
N GLY A 208 -7.58 7.05 -13.53
CA GLY A 208 -6.60 6.79 -12.51
C GLY A 208 -7.12 5.90 -11.41
N TYR A 209 -6.31 4.91 -11.11
CA TYR A 209 -6.51 3.98 -10.01
C TYR A 209 -5.25 3.92 -9.18
N PHE A 210 -5.42 3.50 -7.94
CA PHE A 210 -4.31 3.09 -7.10
C PHE A 210 -4.39 1.59 -6.83
N PHE A 211 -3.23 0.95 -6.82
CA PHE A 211 -3.06 -0.42 -6.40
C PHE A 211 -2.18 -0.45 -5.16
N TYR A 212 -2.74 -0.85 -4.05
CA TYR A 212 -2.06 -0.83 -2.75
C TYR A 212 -2.59 -1.93 -1.83
N GLU A 213 -1.83 -2.22 -0.78
CA GLU A 213 -2.21 -3.17 0.26
C GLU A 213 -2.50 -2.44 1.58
N THR A 214 -3.49 -2.95 2.31
CA THR A 214 -3.85 -2.53 3.66
C THR A 214 -3.97 -3.75 4.58
N LYS A 215 -4.09 -3.54 5.90
CA LYS A 215 -4.38 -4.63 6.84
C LYS A 215 -5.62 -5.46 6.47
N SER A 216 -6.54 -4.92 5.70
CA SER A 216 -7.74 -5.61 5.23
C SER A 216 -7.57 -6.35 3.90
N GLY A 217 -6.39 -6.26 3.26
CA GLY A 217 -6.07 -6.88 1.98
C GLY A 217 -5.80 -5.88 0.86
N TYR A 218 -5.83 -6.38 -0.37
CA TYR A 218 -5.50 -5.58 -1.55
C TYR A 218 -6.63 -4.66 -2.00
N LYS A 219 -6.25 -3.49 -2.47
CA LYS A 219 -7.14 -2.46 -2.98
C LYS A 219 -6.76 -2.08 -4.40
N PHE A 220 -7.72 -2.08 -5.30
CA PHE A 220 -7.60 -1.48 -6.62
C PHE A 220 -8.75 -0.50 -6.77
N ARG A 221 -8.51 0.76 -6.43
CA ARG A 221 -9.55 1.76 -6.28
C ARG A 221 -9.35 2.96 -7.17
N SER A 222 -10.43 3.48 -7.72
CA SER A 222 -10.38 4.71 -8.47
C SER A 222 -10.27 5.93 -7.55
N ILE A 223 -9.60 6.96 -8.02
CA ILE A 223 -9.49 8.24 -7.32
C ILE A 223 -10.89 8.79 -7.03
N ASP A 224 -11.79 8.73 -8.02
CA ASP A 224 -13.17 9.22 -7.89
C ASP A 224 -13.93 8.47 -6.78
N SER A 225 -13.79 7.14 -6.68
CA SER A 225 -14.47 6.37 -5.63
C SER A 225 -13.92 6.67 -4.23
N MET A 226 -12.65 7.03 -4.13
CA MET A 226 -12.06 7.41 -2.84
C MET A 226 -12.49 8.80 -2.40
N ILE A 227 -12.58 9.76 -3.32
CA ILE A 227 -13.00 11.13 -3.02
C ILE A 227 -14.51 11.19 -2.73
N SER A 228 -15.33 10.48 -3.50
CA SER A 228 -16.80 10.47 -3.34
C SER A 228 -17.30 9.53 -2.24
N GLY A 229 -16.38 8.75 -1.66
CA GLY A 229 -16.71 7.80 -0.61
C GLY A 229 -17.22 8.47 0.67
N LYS A 230 -18.02 7.75 1.45
CA LYS A 230 -18.38 8.22 2.78
C LYS A 230 -17.12 8.28 3.67
N PRO A 231 -17.01 9.27 4.57
CA PRO A 231 -15.94 9.30 5.56
C PRO A 231 -15.84 7.96 6.30
N TYR A 232 -14.62 7.51 6.52
CA TYR A 232 -14.39 6.21 7.16
C TYR A 232 -14.94 6.17 8.59
N ARG A 233 -14.86 7.30 9.28
CA ARG A 233 -15.32 7.46 10.68
C ARG A 233 -15.86 8.85 10.95
N GLN A 234 -15.97 9.18 12.23
CA GLN A 234 -16.37 10.51 12.69
C GLN A 234 -15.44 11.60 12.15
N LYS A 235 -15.93 12.82 12.18
CA LYS A 235 -15.18 14.01 11.79
C LYS A 235 -13.97 14.19 12.72
N TYR A 236 -12.80 14.35 12.14
CA TYR A 236 -11.62 14.78 12.89
C TYR A 236 -11.71 16.29 13.12
N GLU A 237 -11.37 16.73 14.31
CA GLU A 237 -11.42 18.13 14.70
C GLU A 237 -10.07 18.60 15.22
N PHE A 238 -9.60 19.73 14.73
CA PHE A 238 -8.44 20.39 15.27
C PHE A 238 -8.80 21.05 16.61
N THR A 239 -7.93 20.88 17.62
CA THR A 239 -8.09 21.52 18.92
C THR A 239 -6.72 21.87 19.49
N GLU A 240 -6.60 23.10 19.97
CA GLU A 240 -5.39 23.59 20.64
C GLU A 240 -5.26 23.00 22.06
N VAL A 241 -6.37 22.56 22.62
CA VAL A 241 -6.40 22.02 23.99
C VAL A 241 -6.62 20.52 23.95
N ILE A 242 -5.66 19.77 24.45
CA ILE A 242 -5.77 18.32 24.63
C ILE A 242 -6.63 18.06 25.87
N GLN A 243 -7.90 17.79 25.70
CA GLN A 243 -8.78 17.35 26.76
C GLN A 243 -8.68 15.84 26.92
N LYS A 244 -8.52 15.38 28.15
CA LYS A 244 -8.63 13.96 28.50
C LYS A 244 -10.09 13.54 28.54
N GLY A 245 -10.48 12.53 27.79
CA GLY A 245 -11.85 12.03 27.85
C GLY A 245 -12.29 11.24 26.61
N PRO A 246 -13.53 10.73 26.59
CA PRO A 246 -14.10 10.04 25.44
C PRO A 246 -14.07 10.93 24.19
N GLY A 247 -13.60 10.39 23.07
CA GLY A 247 -13.53 11.11 21.79
C GLY A 247 -12.23 11.85 21.51
N THR A 248 -11.23 11.77 22.37
CA THR A 248 -9.89 12.34 22.14
C THR A 248 -9.14 11.66 20.98
N ASP A 249 -9.51 10.44 20.62
CA ASP A 249 -8.88 9.68 19.52
C ASP A 249 -9.10 10.30 18.14
N TYR A 250 -10.03 11.25 18.04
CA TYR A 250 -10.37 11.95 16.78
C TYR A 250 -9.92 13.41 16.76
N LYS A 251 -9.09 13.81 17.70
CA LYS A 251 -8.54 15.16 17.73
C LYS A 251 -7.26 15.25 16.92
N ILE A 252 -7.19 16.27 16.07
CA ILE A 252 -5.97 16.63 15.35
C ILE A 252 -5.16 17.53 16.27
N ILE A 253 -3.97 17.09 16.62
CA ILE A 253 -3.06 17.82 17.52
C ILE A 253 -2.31 18.89 16.73
N ASP A 254 -1.85 18.55 15.55
CA ASP A 254 -1.11 19.43 14.65
C ASP A 254 -1.36 19.07 13.19
N TYR A 255 -1.31 20.04 12.31
CA TYR A 255 -1.39 19.83 10.87
C TYR A 255 -0.54 20.82 10.11
N ASN A 256 0.02 20.37 9.02
CA ASN A 256 0.73 21.21 8.06
C ASN A 256 0.15 21.00 6.66
N THR A 257 -0.14 22.10 5.99
CA THR A 257 -0.67 22.08 4.63
C THR A 257 0.31 22.74 3.68
N ASN A 258 0.89 21.94 2.77
CA ASN A 258 1.68 22.45 1.68
C ASN A 258 0.77 23.03 0.59
N GLN A 259 0.81 24.35 0.41
CA GLN A 259 0.01 25.06 -0.59
C GLN A 259 0.83 25.47 -1.82
N ASN A 260 1.85 24.70 -2.15
CA ASN A 260 2.67 24.98 -3.32
C ASN A 260 1.87 24.76 -4.60
N GLN A 261 1.74 25.79 -5.41
CA GLN A 261 1.11 25.72 -6.73
C GLN A 261 2.16 26.04 -7.79
N ASP A 262 2.32 25.11 -8.74
CA ASP A 262 3.24 25.23 -9.87
C ASP A 262 2.49 24.90 -11.16
N LEU A 263 1.85 25.90 -11.74
CA LEU A 263 1.09 25.73 -12.98
C LEU A 263 1.97 25.26 -14.13
N LEU A 264 3.14 25.86 -14.31
CA LEU A 264 4.00 25.53 -15.43
C LEU A 264 4.58 24.13 -15.31
N GLY A 265 5.08 23.77 -14.12
CA GLY A 265 5.59 22.42 -13.89
C GLY A 265 4.48 21.36 -14.01
N ASN A 266 3.27 21.67 -13.59
CA ASN A 266 2.12 20.78 -13.74
C ASN A 266 1.71 20.60 -15.19
N LEU A 267 1.74 21.66 -16.01
CA LEU A 267 1.50 21.58 -17.45
C LEU A 267 2.59 20.75 -18.15
N GLN A 268 3.86 20.97 -17.82
CA GLN A 268 4.98 20.22 -18.39
C GLN A 268 4.89 18.73 -18.06
N ARG A 269 4.42 18.37 -16.86
CA ARG A 269 4.21 16.98 -16.42
C ARG A 269 2.91 16.37 -16.95
N GLY A 270 2.05 17.15 -17.62
CA GLY A 270 0.78 16.68 -18.15
C GLY A 270 -0.29 16.42 -17.07
N THR A 271 -0.19 17.09 -15.92
CA THR A 271 -1.11 16.88 -14.77
C THR A 271 -2.55 17.23 -15.13
N TYR A 272 -2.78 18.30 -15.87
CA TYR A 272 -4.12 18.78 -16.22
C TYR A 272 -4.65 18.19 -17.50
N CYS A 273 -3.83 18.09 -18.54
CA CYS A 273 -4.14 17.42 -19.77
C CYS A 273 -2.87 17.05 -20.53
N SER A 274 -2.95 16.01 -21.34
CA SER A 274 -1.89 15.66 -22.29
C SER A 274 -2.49 15.50 -23.67
N GLN A 275 -1.94 16.19 -24.66
CA GLN A 275 -2.29 15.97 -26.04
C GLN A 275 -1.73 14.63 -26.50
N ARG A 276 -2.58 13.80 -27.10
CA ARG A 276 -2.18 12.53 -27.71
C ARG A 276 -2.42 12.62 -29.20
N ILE A 277 -1.35 12.46 -29.96
CA ILE A 277 -1.40 12.38 -31.41
C ILE A 277 -1.15 10.93 -31.78
N PHE A 278 -2.11 10.29 -32.41
CA PHE A 278 -1.95 8.96 -32.98
C PHE A 278 -1.68 9.12 -34.45
N PHE A 279 -0.61 8.52 -34.92
CA PHE A 279 -0.23 8.48 -36.32
C PHE A 279 -0.42 7.06 -36.86
N ASN A 280 -1.15 6.94 -37.94
CA ASN A 280 -1.28 5.68 -38.67
C ASN A 280 -0.27 5.67 -39.85
N PRO A 281 0.80 4.85 -39.79
CA PRO A 281 1.82 4.82 -40.79
C PRO A 281 1.34 4.21 -42.14
N TYR A 282 0.20 3.54 -42.17
CA TYR A 282 -0.35 2.93 -43.36
C TYR A 282 -1.22 3.90 -44.18
N THR A 283 -1.98 4.77 -43.50
CA THR A 283 -2.86 5.74 -44.16
C THR A 283 -2.30 7.15 -44.13
N PHE A 284 -1.18 7.37 -43.43
CA PHE A 284 -0.58 8.68 -43.19
C PHE A 284 -1.53 9.70 -42.52
N GLU A 285 -2.57 9.18 -41.83
CA GLU A 285 -3.53 10.00 -41.10
C GLU A 285 -3.05 10.19 -39.66
N TYR A 286 -3.38 11.32 -39.05
CA TYR A 286 -3.14 11.59 -37.66
C TYR A 286 -4.40 12.21 -37.03
N THR A 287 -4.51 12.06 -35.71
CA THR A 287 -5.62 12.63 -34.94
C THR A 287 -5.54 14.14 -34.89
N ASP A 288 -6.73 14.80 -34.97
CA ASP A 288 -6.85 16.22 -34.89
C ASP A 288 -6.11 16.80 -33.65
N PRO A 289 -5.07 17.64 -33.85
CA PRO A 289 -4.28 18.21 -32.78
C PRO A 289 -5.06 19.19 -31.88
N ALA A 290 -6.25 19.66 -32.29
CA ALA A 290 -7.09 20.52 -31.48
C ALA A 290 -7.75 19.82 -30.29
N LYS A 291 -7.81 18.46 -30.31
CA LYS A 291 -8.39 17.69 -29.20
C LYS A 291 -7.36 17.47 -28.09
N GLY A 292 -7.73 17.77 -26.85
CA GLY A 292 -6.88 17.57 -25.67
C GLY A 292 -5.96 18.74 -25.34
N LEU A 293 -6.12 19.88 -25.99
CA LEU A 293 -5.39 21.11 -25.62
C LEU A 293 -5.89 21.66 -24.27
N PHE A 294 -4.94 22.09 -23.45
CA PHE A 294 -5.23 22.81 -22.23
C PHE A 294 -5.74 24.22 -22.55
N LYS A 295 -6.86 24.59 -21.95
CA LYS A 295 -7.42 25.92 -22.02
C LYS A 295 -7.41 26.57 -20.63
N LEU A 296 -6.81 27.73 -20.51
CA LEU A 296 -6.70 28.44 -19.24
C LEU A 296 -8.07 28.77 -18.64
N GLU A 297 -9.07 29.07 -19.49
CA GLU A 297 -10.44 29.31 -19.08
C GLU A 297 -11.10 28.09 -18.42
N ASP A 298 -10.90 26.92 -19.00
CA ASP A 298 -11.43 25.66 -18.43
C ASP A 298 -10.74 25.33 -17.08
N TYR A 299 -9.47 25.64 -16.95
CA TYR A 299 -8.74 25.49 -15.70
C TYR A 299 -9.25 26.43 -14.62
N ARG A 300 -9.45 27.70 -14.95
CA ARG A 300 -9.96 28.70 -14.04
C ARG A 300 -11.36 28.37 -13.54
N ASN A 301 -12.24 27.95 -14.43
CA ASN A 301 -13.60 27.56 -14.07
C ASN A 301 -13.63 26.32 -13.16
N ASN A 302 -12.70 25.40 -13.32
CA ASN A 302 -12.60 24.22 -12.50
C ASN A 302 -11.98 24.50 -11.12
N THR A 303 -11.03 25.45 -11.02
CA THR A 303 -10.40 25.81 -9.74
C THR A 303 -11.36 26.61 -8.84
N GLU A 304 -12.28 27.38 -9.37
CA GLU A 304 -13.32 28.07 -8.59
C GLU A 304 -14.31 27.08 -7.94
N ASN A 305 -14.39 25.87 -8.45
CA ASN A 305 -15.22 24.79 -7.93
C ASN A 305 -14.49 23.81 -6.99
N LEU A 306 -13.22 24.04 -6.67
CA LEU A 306 -12.47 23.27 -5.67
C LEU A 306 -13.16 23.39 -4.30
N GLY A 307 -13.89 22.34 -3.92
CA GLY A 307 -14.65 22.30 -2.67
C GLY A 307 -16.10 21.84 -2.80
N LYS A 308 -16.68 21.86 -4.01
CA LYS A 308 -18.01 21.31 -4.25
C LYS A 308 -18.01 20.05 -5.12
N ASP A 309 -17.24 20.04 -6.20
CA ASP A 309 -17.02 18.85 -7.03
C ASP A 309 -15.64 19.00 -7.67
N ILE A 310 -14.69 18.18 -7.29
CA ILE A 310 -13.39 18.13 -7.95
C ILE A 310 -13.61 17.50 -9.33
N VAL A 311 -13.92 18.32 -10.29
CA VAL A 311 -13.91 17.92 -11.70
C VAL A 311 -12.47 18.03 -12.17
N LEU A 312 -11.71 16.97 -12.02
CA LEU A 312 -10.40 16.90 -12.65
C LEU A 312 -10.59 16.99 -14.17
N PRO A 313 -9.71 17.71 -14.88
CA PRO A 313 -9.83 17.88 -16.33
C PRO A 313 -9.94 16.52 -17.00
N LYS A 314 -10.90 16.38 -17.91
CA LYS A 314 -11.11 15.15 -18.67
C LYS A 314 -9.84 14.78 -19.41
N ILE A 315 -9.27 13.63 -19.08
CA ILE A 315 -8.35 12.98 -19.97
C ILE A 315 -9.24 12.34 -21.06
N ASN A 316 -9.36 13.01 -22.19
CA ASN A 316 -9.99 12.37 -23.33
C ASN A 316 -9.13 11.17 -23.74
N PRO A 317 -9.74 9.97 -23.85
CA PRO A 317 -9.04 8.77 -24.31
C PRO A 317 -8.56 8.93 -25.74
#